data_c73a82c3a9407446fff637e54cbe879f
#
_entry.id   c73a82c3a9407446fff637e54cbe879f
#
_cell.length_a   1.000
_cell.length_b   1.000
_cell.length_c   1.000
_cell.angle_alpha   90.00
_cell.angle_beta   90.00
_cell.angle_gamma   90.00
#
_symmetry.space_group_name_H-M   'P 1'
#
loop_
_entity.id
_entity.type
_entity.pdbx_description
1 polymer ?
#
loop_
_entity_poly.entity_id
_entity_poly.type
_entity_poly.pdbx_seq_one_letter_code
_entity_poly.pdbx_strand_id
1 'polypeptide(L)'
;MIRNLGDKKPVIHPTAFISEAAYIVGDVVIGKHSSVWPGTVIRADNGKIVIGDGTNIQDNSVLHGDADVQIGNGVTIGHRVMCHAAEVGDGSLIGNGAVVNDGAKIGARSIIGSGAMIIENMVIPNESIVLGVPGRIKGNVKERHLRMQIDIAQGYQKRGSIYKSQGQLEL
;
A
#
# COMPACT_ATOMS: atom_id res chain seq x y z
N MET A 1 9.30 13.99 0.00
CA MET A 1 8.80 15.30 0.48
C MET A 1 7.47 15.10 1.20
N ILE A 2 7.29 15.65 2.41
CA ILE A 2 6.05 15.59 3.20
C ILE A 2 5.47 17.01 3.27
N ARG A 3 4.18 17.19 2.90
CA ARG A 3 3.55 18.51 2.81
C ARG A 3 2.16 18.54 3.43
N ASN A 4 1.84 19.65 4.07
CA ASN A 4 0.47 19.98 4.45
C ASN A 4 -0.32 20.45 3.22
N LEU A 5 -1.65 20.30 3.27
CA LEU A 5 -2.59 20.87 2.31
C LEU A 5 -3.68 21.61 3.10
N GLY A 6 -3.54 22.93 3.24
CA GLY A 6 -4.35 23.70 4.18
C GLY A 6 -4.17 23.17 5.61
N ASP A 7 -5.26 22.83 6.26
CA ASP A 7 -5.27 22.28 7.62
C ASP A 7 -4.99 20.77 7.69
N LYS A 8 -4.98 20.08 6.54
CA LYS A 8 -4.68 18.65 6.44
C LYS A 8 -3.18 18.41 6.55
N LYS A 9 -2.79 17.57 7.50
CA LYS A 9 -1.37 17.30 7.82
C LYS A 9 -1.12 15.79 7.86
N PRO A 10 -0.08 15.29 7.18
CA PRO A 10 0.33 13.90 7.36
C PRO A 10 0.75 13.60 8.80
N VAL A 11 0.19 12.54 9.37
CA VAL A 11 0.54 11.99 10.68
C VAL A 11 1.28 10.68 10.47
N ILE A 12 2.58 10.69 10.72
CA ILE A 12 3.46 9.56 10.43
C ILE A 12 4.02 9.03 11.75
N HIS A 13 3.83 7.73 12.01
CA HIS A 13 4.37 7.14 13.23
C HIS A 13 5.90 7.23 13.23
N PRO A 14 6.54 7.56 14.40
CA PRO A 14 8.00 7.74 14.47
C PRO A 14 8.83 6.53 14.05
N THR A 15 8.30 5.30 14.09
CA THR A 15 9.00 4.10 13.62
C THR A 15 8.82 3.81 12.14
N ALA A 16 7.95 4.54 11.44
CA ALA A 16 7.79 4.36 10.00
C ALA A 16 9.01 4.91 9.23
N PHE A 17 9.35 4.25 8.13
CA PHE A 17 10.36 4.74 7.17
C PHE A 17 9.68 5.45 6.02
N ILE A 18 10.10 6.66 5.72
CA ILE A 18 9.66 7.42 4.54
C ILE A 18 10.90 7.80 3.76
N SER A 19 11.01 7.34 2.53
CA SER A 19 12.08 7.76 1.63
C SER A 19 12.00 9.26 1.37
N GLU A 20 13.13 9.94 1.33
CA GLU A 20 13.26 11.36 0.94
C GLU A 20 12.73 11.62 -0.47
N ALA A 21 12.79 10.62 -1.35
CA ALA A 21 12.26 10.69 -2.71
C ALA A 21 10.74 10.38 -2.80
N ALA A 22 10.06 10.10 -1.69
CA ALA A 22 8.62 9.96 -1.66
C ALA A 22 7.91 11.31 -1.53
N TYR A 23 6.69 11.41 -2.08
CA TYR A 23 5.83 12.59 -1.96
C TYR A 23 4.54 12.23 -1.21
N ILE A 24 4.32 12.85 -0.06
CA ILE A 24 3.15 12.61 0.79
C ILE A 24 2.48 13.95 1.08
N VAL A 25 1.18 14.09 0.80
CA VAL A 25 0.46 15.35 0.97
C VAL A 25 -0.97 15.13 1.44
N GLY A 26 -1.45 16.02 2.32
CA GLY A 26 -2.84 16.07 2.77
C GLY A 26 -3.13 15.23 4.02
N ASP A 27 -4.36 14.74 4.17
CA ASP A 27 -4.80 13.98 5.35
C ASP A 27 -4.38 12.50 5.25
N VAL A 28 -3.12 12.24 5.54
CA VAL A 28 -2.51 10.90 5.49
C VAL A 28 -2.10 10.46 6.88
N VAL A 29 -2.46 9.22 7.26
CA VAL A 29 -1.97 8.56 8.47
C VAL A 29 -1.15 7.34 8.09
N ILE A 30 0.05 7.21 8.66
CA ILE A 30 0.94 6.06 8.42
C ILE A 30 1.31 5.42 9.75
N GLY A 31 0.99 4.13 9.88
CA GLY A 31 1.16 3.32 11.08
C GLY A 31 2.59 2.92 11.38
N LYS A 32 2.76 2.19 12.51
CA LYS A 32 4.05 1.72 13.05
C LYS A 32 4.75 0.81 12.07
N HIS A 33 6.08 0.94 11.97
CA HIS A 33 6.94 0.05 11.17
C HIS A 33 6.54 -0.07 9.69
N SER A 34 5.67 0.82 9.22
CA SER A 34 5.33 0.91 7.79
C SER A 34 6.46 1.58 7.02
N SER A 35 6.51 1.36 5.72
CA SER A 35 7.58 1.90 4.88
C SER A 35 7.05 2.40 3.55
N VAL A 36 7.51 3.60 3.16
CA VAL A 36 7.18 4.25 1.88
C VAL A 36 8.47 4.47 1.11
N TRP A 37 8.56 3.90 -0.06
CA TRP A 37 9.78 3.75 -0.84
C TRP A 37 9.93 4.82 -1.94
N PRO A 38 11.11 4.94 -2.58
CA PRO A 38 11.40 6.02 -3.51
C PRO A 38 10.38 6.18 -4.64
N GLY A 39 10.06 7.42 -4.99
CA GLY A 39 9.14 7.75 -6.07
C GLY A 39 7.65 7.49 -5.77
N THR A 40 7.34 6.98 -4.59
CA THR A 40 5.94 6.79 -4.17
C THR A 40 5.24 8.13 -3.98
N VAL A 41 3.99 8.22 -4.47
CA VAL A 41 3.11 9.37 -4.26
C VAL A 41 1.89 8.94 -3.43
N ILE A 42 1.65 9.61 -2.30
CA ILE A 42 0.44 9.44 -1.48
C ILE A 42 -0.23 10.81 -1.38
N ARG A 43 -1.38 10.96 -2.04
CA ARG A 43 -2.08 12.23 -2.16
C ARG A 43 -3.50 12.15 -1.63
N ALA A 44 -3.74 12.76 -0.47
CA ALA A 44 -5.01 12.80 0.24
C ALA A 44 -5.60 14.23 0.23
N ASP A 45 -6.00 14.69 -0.92
CA ASP A 45 -6.60 16.01 -1.13
C ASP A 45 -8.12 16.00 -0.89
N ASN A 46 -8.84 14.99 -1.32
CA ASN A 46 -10.29 14.87 -1.13
C ASN A 46 -10.65 14.11 0.16
N GLY A 47 -10.31 12.84 0.24
CA GLY A 47 -10.54 11.98 1.40
C GLY A 47 -9.31 11.86 2.29
N LYS A 48 -9.43 11.06 3.35
CA LYS A 48 -8.34 10.64 4.22
C LYS A 48 -7.73 9.34 3.73
N ILE A 49 -6.40 9.21 3.77
CA ILE A 49 -5.71 7.94 3.50
C ILE A 49 -5.12 7.43 4.81
N VAL A 50 -5.55 6.24 5.23
CA VAL A 50 -5.01 5.56 6.42
C VAL A 50 -4.25 4.33 5.98
N ILE A 51 -3.00 4.24 6.39
CA ILE A 51 -2.11 3.09 6.16
C ILE A 51 -1.80 2.47 7.52
N GLY A 52 -2.16 1.21 7.68
CA GLY A 52 -2.00 0.44 8.91
C GLY A 52 -0.54 0.16 9.27
N ASP A 53 -0.34 -0.60 10.34
CA ASP A 53 0.97 -0.95 10.86
C ASP A 53 1.68 -2.01 9.99
N GLY A 54 3.00 -1.91 9.85
CA GLY A 54 3.82 -2.89 9.14
C GLY A 54 3.57 -3.00 7.64
N THR A 55 2.87 -2.05 7.05
CA THR A 55 2.51 -2.00 5.63
C THR A 55 3.63 -1.36 4.82
N ASN A 56 3.87 -1.85 3.61
CA ASN A 56 4.88 -1.30 2.72
C ASN A 56 4.28 -0.83 1.40
N ILE A 57 4.65 0.39 0.99
CA ILE A 57 4.27 1.00 -0.29
C ILE A 57 5.55 1.14 -1.11
N GLN A 58 5.70 0.28 -2.11
CA GLN A 58 6.97 0.13 -2.83
C GLN A 58 7.13 1.18 -3.94
N ASP A 59 8.33 1.21 -4.48
CA ASP A 59 8.83 2.25 -5.36
C ASP A 59 7.90 2.59 -6.52
N ASN A 60 7.75 3.89 -6.78
CA ASN A 60 6.96 4.46 -7.88
C ASN A 60 5.46 4.11 -7.85
N SER A 61 4.91 3.74 -6.70
CA SER A 61 3.48 3.48 -6.54
C SER A 61 2.72 4.77 -6.22
N VAL A 62 1.44 4.80 -6.61
CA VAL A 62 0.56 5.93 -6.37
C VAL A 62 -0.65 5.48 -5.55
N LEU A 63 -0.89 6.13 -4.43
CA LEU A 63 -2.09 6.00 -3.61
C LEU A 63 -2.87 7.31 -3.66
N HIS A 64 -4.08 7.24 -4.14
CA HIS A 64 -5.02 8.36 -4.17
C HIS A 64 -6.45 7.83 -4.07
N GLY A 65 -7.40 8.67 -3.71
CA GLY A 65 -8.82 8.32 -3.71
C GLY A 65 -9.67 9.59 -3.67
N ASP A 66 -10.80 9.57 -4.37
CA ASP A 66 -11.77 10.67 -4.35
C ASP A 66 -12.63 10.66 -3.07
N ALA A 67 -12.50 9.61 -2.25
CA ALA A 67 -13.05 9.42 -0.92
C ALA A 67 -11.99 8.84 0.02
N ASP A 68 -12.37 8.47 1.24
CA ASP A 68 -11.47 7.86 2.20
C ASP A 68 -10.91 6.52 1.68
N VAL A 69 -9.62 6.31 1.92
CA VAL A 69 -8.89 5.09 1.55
C VAL A 69 -8.33 4.42 2.80
N GLN A 70 -8.64 3.15 2.99
CA GLN A 70 -8.16 2.36 4.12
C GLN A 70 -7.27 1.23 3.63
N ILE A 71 -5.98 1.30 3.95
CA ILE A 71 -5.01 0.22 3.74
C ILE A 71 -4.72 -0.43 5.09
N GLY A 72 -4.97 -1.72 5.21
CA GLY A 72 -4.84 -2.49 6.45
C GLY A 72 -3.40 -2.67 6.93
N ASN A 73 -3.24 -3.54 7.93
CA ASN A 73 -1.95 -3.87 8.53
C ASN A 73 -1.22 -4.95 7.73
N GLY A 74 0.11 -4.89 7.68
CA GLY A 74 0.93 -5.90 7.00
C GLY A 74 0.65 -6.03 5.49
N VAL A 75 0.05 -5.03 4.88
CA VAL A 75 -0.24 -5.02 3.44
C VAL A 75 1.05 -4.74 2.65
N THR A 76 1.19 -5.42 1.52
CA THR A 76 2.22 -5.12 0.55
C THR A 76 1.60 -4.49 -0.69
N ILE A 77 1.92 -3.23 -0.95
CA ILE A 77 1.68 -2.56 -2.23
C ILE A 77 2.98 -2.63 -3.03
N GLY A 78 2.99 -3.46 -4.06
CA GLY A 78 4.17 -3.73 -4.89
C GLY A 78 4.63 -2.53 -5.70
N HIS A 79 5.74 -2.69 -6.43
CA HIS A 79 6.32 -1.62 -7.25
C HIS A 79 5.38 -1.16 -8.37
N ARG A 80 5.31 0.14 -8.63
CA ARG A 80 4.51 0.77 -9.70
C ARG A 80 3.03 0.40 -9.69
N VAL A 81 2.47 0.20 -8.50
CA VAL A 81 1.03 -0.01 -8.33
C VAL A 81 0.31 1.32 -8.42
N MET A 82 -0.80 1.35 -9.16
CA MET A 82 -1.81 2.42 -9.06
C MET A 82 -2.94 1.92 -8.17
N CYS A 83 -3.08 2.49 -6.99
CA CYS A 83 -4.10 2.10 -6.01
C CYS A 83 -5.05 3.26 -5.74
N HIS A 84 -6.24 3.14 -6.30
CA HIS A 84 -7.35 4.08 -6.15
C HIS A 84 -8.53 3.34 -5.48
N ALA A 85 -8.26 2.71 -4.33
CA ALA A 85 -9.20 1.80 -3.67
C ALA A 85 -9.74 2.39 -2.37
N ALA A 86 -11.00 2.15 -2.07
CA ALA A 86 -11.59 2.51 -0.81
C ALA A 86 -11.07 1.64 0.35
N GLU A 87 -10.77 0.33 0.09
CA GLU A 87 -10.35 -0.59 1.15
C GLU A 87 -9.41 -1.69 0.64
N VAL A 88 -8.31 -1.93 1.37
CA VAL A 88 -7.43 -3.09 1.20
C VAL A 88 -7.24 -3.76 2.55
N GLY A 89 -7.74 -4.97 2.70
CA GLY A 89 -7.73 -5.72 3.96
C GLY A 89 -6.34 -6.19 4.39
N ASP A 90 -6.20 -6.46 5.68
CA ASP A 90 -4.95 -6.85 6.35
C ASP A 90 -4.22 -8.00 5.64
N GLY A 91 -2.89 -7.92 5.59
CA GLY A 91 -2.03 -8.96 5.05
C GLY A 91 -2.15 -9.20 3.54
N SER A 92 -2.88 -8.37 2.81
CA SER A 92 -3.05 -8.52 1.37
C SER A 92 -1.80 -8.10 0.59
N LEU A 93 -1.63 -8.67 -0.60
CA LEU A 93 -0.55 -8.35 -1.51
C LEU A 93 -1.12 -7.84 -2.83
N ILE A 94 -0.78 -6.62 -3.18
CA ILE A 94 -1.05 -6.01 -4.48
C ILE A 94 0.24 -6.12 -5.29
N GLY A 95 0.22 -6.97 -6.31
CA GLY A 95 1.40 -7.29 -7.11
C GLY A 95 1.89 -6.13 -7.97
N ASN A 96 3.15 -6.20 -8.38
CA ASN A 96 3.82 -5.15 -9.14
C ASN A 96 3.03 -4.72 -10.39
N GLY A 97 2.89 -3.41 -10.58
CA GLY A 97 2.19 -2.85 -11.73
C GLY A 97 0.68 -3.10 -11.78
N ALA A 98 0.09 -3.63 -10.72
CA ALA A 98 -1.37 -3.78 -10.65
C ALA A 98 -2.06 -2.42 -10.60
N VAL A 99 -3.29 -2.38 -11.12
CA VAL A 99 -4.18 -1.21 -11.06
C VAL A 99 -5.41 -1.59 -10.26
N VAL A 100 -5.72 -0.80 -9.24
CA VAL A 100 -6.91 -0.95 -8.41
C VAL A 100 -7.72 0.35 -8.54
N ASN A 101 -8.89 0.26 -9.15
CA ASN A 101 -9.73 1.41 -9.45
C ASN A 101 -10.70 1.74 -8.30
N ASP A 102 -11.42 2.86 -8.48
CA ASP A 102 -12.29 3.49 -7.50
C ASP A 102 -13.28 2.54 -6.84
N GLY A 103 -13.43 2.70 -5.54
CA GLY A 103 -14.41 1.95 -4.76
C GLY A 103 -14.16 0.45 -4.66
N ALA A 104 -13.06 -0.06 -5.21
CA ALA A 104 -12.73 -1.46 -5.07
C ALA A 104 -12.44 -1.82 -3.61
N LYS A 105 -12.95 -2.97 -3.16
CA LYS A 105 -12.72 -3.51 -1.81
C LYS A 105 -12.03 -4.85 -1.90
N ILE A 106 -10.80 -4.89 -1.38
CA ILE A 106 -9.99 -6.10 -1.41
C ILE A 106 -9.98 -6.71 -0.01
N GLY A 107 -10.54 -7.91 0.09
CA GLY A 107 -10.60 -8.66 1.35
C GLY A 107 -9.22 -9.03 1.88
N ALA A 108 -9.15 -9.25 3.20
CA ALA A 108 -7.90 -9.56 3.89
C ALA A 108 -7.19 -10.80 3.32
N ARG A 109 -5.87 -10.82 3.41
CA ARG A 109 -4.99 -11.91 2.97
C ARG A 109 -5.17 -12.32 1.50
N SER A 110 -5.70 -11.41 0.68
CA SER A 110 -5.88 -11.63 -0.77
C SER A 110 -4.61 -11.30 -1.54
N ILE A 111 -4.50 -11.85 -2.74
CA ILE A 111 -3.41 -11.59 -3.68
C ILE A 111 -3.99 -11.06 -4.98
N ILE A 112 -3.63 -9.84 -5.31
CA ILE A 112 -3.80 -9.27 -6.64
C ILE A 112 -2.50 -9.50 -7.40
N GLY A 113 -2.54 -10.30 -8.44
CA GLY A 113 -1.34 -10.66 -9.20
C GLY A 113 -0.74 -9.45 -9.93
N SER A 114 0.56 -9.53 -10.24
CA SER A 114 1.27 -8.47 -10.95
C SER A 114 0.59 -8.14 -12.28
N GLY A 115 0.44 -6.85 -12.58
CA GLY A 115 -0.23 -6.36 -13.78
C GLY A 115 -1.74 -6.60 -13.85
N ALA A 116 -2.38 -7.13 -12.82
CA ALA A 116 -3.82 -7.29 -12.80
C ALA A 116 -4.54 -5.93 -12.67
N MET A 117 -5.73 -5.81 -13.26
CA MET A 117 -6.55 -4.61 -13.18
C MET A 117 -7.88 -4.92 -12.49
N ILE A 118 -8.07 -4.37 -11.30
CA ILE A 118 -9.31 -4.45 -10.54
C ILE A 118 -10.21 -3.31 -10.99
N ILE A 119 -11.39 -3.65 -11.48
CA ILE A 119 -12.37 -2.69 -11.96
C ILE A 119 -13.04 -1.95 -10.80
N GLU A 120 -13.64 -0.81 -11.11
CA GLU A 120 -14.38 0.01 -10.16
C GLU A 120 -15.43 -0.80 -9.38
N ASN A 121 -15.56 -0.48 -8.08
CA ASN A 121 -16.53 -1.05 -7.16
C ASN A 121 -16.46 -2.60 -7.03
N MET A 122 -15.41 -3.22 -7.52
CA MET A 122 -15.26 -4.67 -7.38
C MET A 122 -15.00 -5.06 -5.92
N VAL A 123 -15.82 -5.99 -5.41
CA VAL A 123 -15.63 -6.56 -4.07
C VAL A 123 -14.96 -7.93 -4.21
N ILE A 124 -13.79 -8.06 -3.60
CA ILE A 124 -12.98 -9.29 -3.59
C ILE A 124 -13.05 -9.89 -2.19
N PRO A 125 -13.55 -11.13 -2.04
CA PRO A 125 -13.56 -11.81 -0.75
C PRO A 125 -12.18 -12.02 -0.16
N ASN A 126 -12.12 -12.24 1.17
CA ASN A 126 -10.87 -12.61 1.83
C ASN A 126 -10.22 -13.83 1.16
N GLU A 127 -8.89 -13.88 1.24
CA GLU A 127 -8.10 -15.05 0.78
C GLU A 127 -8.29 -15.40 -0.69
N SER A 128 -8.62 -14.43 -1.52
CA SER A 128 -8.78 -14.60 -2.97
C SER A 128 -7.48 -14.36 -3.72
N ILE A 129 -7.26 -15.12 -4.80
CA ILE A 129 -6.22 -14.83 -5.80
C ILE A 129 -6.90 -14.27 -7.05
N VAL A 130 -6.53 -13.04 -7.43
CA VAL A 130 -7.10 -12.35 -8.60
C VAL A 130 -6.00 -12.09 -9.61
N LEU A 131 -6.24 -12.47 -10.86
CA LEU A 131 -5.29 -12.30 -11.97
C LEU A 131 -5.97 -11.73 -13.20
N GLY A 132 -5.20 -11.04 -14.04
CA GLY A 132 -5.57 -10.66 -15.40
C GLY A 132 -6.14 -9.26 -15.56
N VAL A 133 -6.43 -8.89 -16.81
CA VAL A 133 -7.02 -7.62 -17.24
C VAL A 133 -8.25 -7.92 -18.12
N PRO A 134 -9.47 -7.66 -17.65
CA PRO A 134 -9.83 -7.30 -16.29
C PRO A 134 -9.58 -8.43 -15.29
N GLY A 135 -9.33 -8.07 -14.01
CA GLY A 135 -9.06 -9.02 -12.94
C GLY A 135 -10.21 -10.01 -12.71
N ARG A 136 -9.87 -11.27 -12.50
CA ARG A 136 -10.82 -12.32 -12.17
C ARG A 136 -10.28 -13.18 -11.02
N ILE A 137 -11.15 -13.59 -10.12
CA ILE A 137 -10.81 -14.55 -9.08
C ILE A 137 -10.44 -15.87 -9.75
N LYS A 138 -9.23 -16.37 -9.50
CA LYS A 138 -8.68 -17.61 -10.07
C LYS A 138 -8.54 -18.72 -9.06
N GLY A 139 -8.75 -18.43 -7.79
CA GLY A 139 -8.66 -19.40 -6.71
C GLY A 139 -8.48 -18.75 -5.36
N ASN A 140 -8.18 -19.59 -4.38
CA ASN A 140 -8.00 -19.14 -2.99
C ASN A 140 -6.52 -19.15 -2.60
N VAL A 141 -6.18 -18.25 -1.69
CA VAL A 141 -4.89 -18.22 -1.02
C VAL A 141 -4.68 -19.52 -0.25
N LYS A 142 -3.46 -20.07 -0.33
CA LYS A 142 -3.05 -21.30 0.38
C LYS A 142 -1.99 -20.92 1.43
N GLU A 143 -1.74 -21.82 2.36
CA GLU A 143 -0.76 -21.64 3.44
C GLU A 143 0.61 -21.11 2.95
N ARG A 144 1.12 -21.68 1.85
CA ARG A 144 2.38 -21.20 1.24
C ARG A 144 2.33 -19.73 0.81
N HIS A 145 1.16 -19.25 0.38
CA HIS A 145 0.97 -17.85 -0.04
C HIS A 145 0.89 -16.94 1.19
N LEU A 146 0.23 -17.37 2.26
CA LEU A 146 0.18 -16.64 3.53
C LEU A 146 1.60 -16.45 4.10
N ARG A 147 2.41 -17.51 4.11
CA ARG A 147 3.81 -17.42 4.54
C ARG A 147 4.59 -16.42 3.69
N MET A 148 4.48 -16.50 2.38
CA MET A 148 5.12 -15.55 1.46
C MET A 148 4.71 -14.10 1.74
N GLN A 149 3.42 -13.82 1.95
CA GLN A 149 2.91 -12.48 2.25
C GLN A 149 3.51 -11.95 3.57
N ILE A 150 3.55 -12.78 4.60
CA ILE A 150 4.16 -12.46 5.91
C ILE A 150 5.65 -12.17 5.75
N ASP A 151 6.39 -13.04 5.05
CA ASP A 151 7.84 -12.90 4.85
C ASP A 151 8.17 -11.61 4.09
N ILE A 152 7.37 -11.26 3.07
CA ILE A 152 7.54 -10.00 2.33
C ILE A 152 7.32 -8.81 3.26
N ALA A 153 6.20 -8.75 3.98
CA ALA A 153 5.88 -7.64 4.87
C ALA A 153 6.95 -7.45 5.95
N GLN A 154 7.36 -8.53 6.63
CA GLN A 154 8.43 -8.51 7.64
C GLN A 154 9.78 -8.10 7.05
N GLY A 155 10.09 -8.58 5.85
CA GLY A 155 11.29 -8.19 5.11
C GLY A 155 11.36 -6.68 4.87
N TYR A 156 10.23 -6.07 4.50
CA TYR A 156 10.14 -4.62 4.29
C TYR A 156 10.18 -3.82 5.59
N GLN A 157 9.60 -4.32 6.68
CA GLN A 157 9.74 -3.71 8.01
C GLN A 157 11.22 -3.66 8.43
N LYS A 158 11.95 -4.78 8.26
CA LYS A 158 13.37 -4.84 8.55
C LYS A 158 14.19 -3.89 7.68
N ARG A 159 13.96 -3.88 6.36
CA ARG A 159 14.65 -2.96 5.44
C ARG A 159 14.35 -1.51 5.79
N GLY A 160 13.09 -1.16 6.03
CA GLY A 160 12.71 0.20 6.44
C GLY A 160 13.44 0.65 7.70
N SER A 161 13.59 -0.22 8.70
CA SER A 161 14.36 0.06 9.92
C SER A 161 15.84 0.30 9.61
N ILE A 162 16.44 -0.49 8.72
CA ILE A 162 17.86 -0.33 8.30
C ILE A 162 18.04 1.02 7.57
N TYR A 163 17.21 1.32 6.58
CA TYR A 163 17.29 2.57 5.83
C TYR A 163 17.10 3.78 6.74
N LYS A 164 16.17 3.68 7.70
CA LYS A 164 15.93 4.75 8.67
C LYS A 164 17.12 5.01 9.61
N SER A 165 17.85 3.95 10.01
CA SER A 165 18.95 4.06 10.98
C SER A 165 20.32 4.26 10.35
N GLN A 166 20.52 3.83 9.09
CA GLN A 166 21.82 3.77 8.44
C GLN A 166 21.88 4.50 7.10
N GLY A 167 20.71 4.77 6.48
CA GLY A 167 20.63 5.57 5.25
C GLY A 167 20.92 7.04 5.58
N GLN A 168 22.04 7.57 5.11
CA GLN A 168 22.39 9.00 5.22
C GLN A 168 22.41 9.59 3.82
N LEU A 169 21.85 10.81 3.69
CA LEU A 169 22.06 11.60 2.49
C LEU A 169 23.49 12.14 2.51
N GLU A 170 24.29 11.76 1.55
CA GLU A 170 25.53 12.46 1.24
C GLU A 170 25.16 13.72 0.45
N LEU A 171 25.43 14.90 1.04
CA LEU A 171 25.20 16.22 0.43
C LEU A 171 26.46 16.69 -0.28
#